data_f54dc9f913661f928f08701be7075cd4
#
_entry.id   f54dc9f913661f928f08701be7075cd4
#
_cell.length_a   1.000
_cell.length_b   1.000
_cell.length_c   1.000
_cell.angle_alpha   90.00
_cell.angle_beta   90.00
_cell.angle_gamma   90.00
#
_symmetry.space_group_name_H-M   'P 1'
#
loop_
_entity.id
_entity.type
_entity.pdbx_description
1 polymer ?
#
loop_
_entity_poly.entity_id
_entity_poly.type
_entity_poly.pdbx_seq_one_letter_code
_entity_poly.pdbx_strand_id
1 'polypeptide(L)'
;MDSPTRTDPPYVPIRTERWAPHQKAPRWLLLAGVLIVVGIVLVALVHKPSQAQRAGDLKGFLTDVNTDIESCAGGVRESLSALQLINAGANSAKNVQDTVKIARYGATNCSPANNEQLDDLTQYQVNESLAGFHLDTAVNDVLTWAFPYAQRVQNDVANELGAHNAATRQQDAAALQRDTHDLNRERAAIDRLLTKAITATGAKASVLNLPG
;
A
#
# COMPACT_ATOMS: atom_id res chain seq x y z
N MET A 1 9.16 17.65 -78.35
CA MET A 1 8.48 17.07 -77.17
C MET A 1 8.92 15.64 -77.08
N ASP A 2 10.03 15.42 -76.39
CA ASP A 2 10.68 14.10 -76.35
C ASP A 2 10.27 13.41 -75.04
N SER A 3 9.68 12.21 -75.21
CA SER A 3 9.30 11.37 -74.05
C SER A 3 10.54 10.64 -73.56
N PRO A 4 10.78 10.62 -72.23
CA PRO A 4 11.89 9.87 -71.66
C PRO A 4 11.60 8.36 -71.66
N THR A 5 12.49 7.60 -72.29
CA THR A 5 12.56 6.16 -72.23
C THR A 5 12.86 5.64 -70.86
N ARG A 6 11.92 4.88 -70.31
CA ARG A 6 12.00 4.21 -69.00
C ARG A 6 12.86 2.94 -69.18
N THR A 7 14.08 2.96 -68.66
CA THR A 7 14.94 1.78 -68.56
C THR A 7 14.58 0.99 -67.28
N ASP A 8 14.08 -0.23 -67.45
CA ASP A 8 13.83 -1.15 -66.32
C ASP A 8 15.15 -1.60 -65.70
N PRO A 9 15.22 -1.73 -64.36
CA PRO A 9 16.42 -2.19 -63.69
C PRO A 9 16.65 -3.70 -63.97
N PRO A 10 17.92 -4.16 -63.98
CA PRO A 10 18.25 -5.54 -64.32
C PRO A 10 17.70 -6.49 -63.24
N TYR A 11 17.05 -7.54 -63.72
CA TYR A 11 16.52 -8.65 -62.92
C TYR A 11 17.66 -9.38 -62.18
N VAL A 12 17.70 -9.31 -60.89
CA VAL A 12 18.62 -10.07 -60.02
C VAL A 12 17.91 -11.38 -59.63
N PRO A 13 18.40 -12.55 -60.03
CA PRO A 13 17.77 -13.81 -59.62
C PRO A 13 17.95 -14.03 -58.11
N ILE A 14 16.84 -14.20 -57.41
CA ILE A 14 16.81 -14.55 -55.98
C ILE A 14 17.40 -15.98 -55.88
N ARG A 15 18.57 -16.06 -55.29
CA ARG A 15 19.21 -17.33 -54.95
C ARG A 15 18.40 -18.00 -53.85
N THR A 16 17.59 -19.00 -54.18
CA THR A 16 16.93 -19.87 -53.20
C THR A 16 18.01 -20.70 -52.51
N GLU A 17 18.44 -20.26 -51.33
CA GLU A 17 19.27 -21.11 -50.47
C GLU A 17 18.47 -22.37 -50.11
N ARG A 18 18.93 -23.51 -50.63
CA ARG A 18 18.43 -24.82 -50.21
C ARG A 18 18.74 -24.98 -48.71
N TRP A 19 17.71 -25.00 -47.91
CA TRP A 19 17.82 -25.38 -46.51
C TRP A 19 18.49 -26.75 -46.40
N ALA A 20 19.62 -26.79 -45.73
CA ALA A 20 20.33 -28.03 -45.45
C ALA A 20 19.44 -28.96 -44.62
N PRO A 21 19.44 -30.29 -44.87
CA PRO A 21 18.62 -31.22 -44.09
C PRO A 21 19.02 -31.14 -42.61
N HIS A 22 18.02 -31.12 -41.75
CA HIS A 22 18.13 -31.08 -40.32
C HIS A 22 19.20 -32.04 -39.79
N GLN A 23 20.35 -31.51 -39.40
CA GLN A 23 21.31 -32.27 -38.60
C GLN A 23 20.61 -32.61 -37.30
N LYS A 24 20.37 -33.90 -37.04
CA LYS A 24 19.83 -34.40 -35.79
C LYS A 24 20.72 -33.87 -34.68
N ALA A 25 20.19 -33.00 -33.84
CA ALA A 25 20.93 -32.45 -32.71
C ALA A 25 21.57 -33.57 -31.90
N PRO A 26 22.87 -33.51 -31.65
CA PRO A 26 23.56 -34.61 -30.98
C PRO A 26 22.91 -34.82 -29.57
N ARG A 27 22.70 -36.08 -29.22
CA ARG A 27 22.01 -36.51 -28.00
C ARG A 27 22.55 -35.85 -26.72
N TRP A 28 23.82 -35.43 -26.70
CA TRP A 28 24.41 -34.74 -25.57
C TRP A 28 23.84 -33.31 -25.36
N LEU A 29 23.36 -32.63 -26.40
CA LEU A 29 22.68 -31.34 -26.27
C LEU A 29 21.33 -31.48 -25.60
N LEU A 30 20.61 -32.59 -25.82
CA LEU A 30 19.37 -32.87 -25.08
C LEU A 30 19.64 -33.16 -23.63
N LEU A 31 20.71 -33.91 -23.31
CA LEU A 31 21.12 -34.17 -21.93
C LEU A 31 21.57 -32.88 -21.22
N ALA A 32 22.32 -32.00 -21.87
CA ALA A 32 22.71 -30.71 -21.32
C ALA A 32 21.49 -29.83 -21.06
N GLY A 33 20.52 -29.81 -21.98
CA GLY A 33 19.26 -29.07 -21.81
C GLY A 33 18.46 -29.57 -20.58
N VAL A 34 18.34 -30.89 -20.42
CA VAL A 34 17.66 -31.49 -19.25
C VAL A 34 18.38 -31.14 -17.95
N LEU A 35 19.70 -31.21 -17.91
CA LEU A 35 20.49 -30.85 -16.72
C LEU A 35 20.33 -29.36 -16.36
N ILE A 36 20.27 -28.47 -17.34
CA ILE A 36 20.04 -27.04 -17.09
C ILE A 36 18.64 -26.82 -16.52
N VAL A 37 17.61 -27.44 -17.10
CA VAL A 37 16.23 -27.34 -16.60
C VAL A 37 16.11 -27.91 -15.19
N VAL A 38 16.68 -29.08 -14.92
CA VAL A 38 16.70 -29.67 -13.58
C VAL A 38 17.46 -28.79 -12.61
N GLY A 39 18.59 -28.20 -13.01
CA GLY A 39 19.36 -27.26 -12.20
C GLY A 39 18.55 -26.01 -11.85
N ILE A 40 17.84 -25.40 -12.82
CA ILE A 40 16.97 -24.24 -12.59
C ILE A 40 15.81 -24.61 -11.64
N VAL A 41 15.18 -25.77 -11.84
CA VAL A 41 14.09 -26.23 -10.96
C VAL A 41 14.60 -26.50 -9.54
N LEU A 42 15.76 -27.10 -9.37
CA LEU A 42 16.37 -27.33 -8.06
C LEU A 42 16.73 -26.00 -7.37
N VAL A 43 17.32 -25.05 -8.09
CA VAL A 43 17.62 -23.71 -7.58
C VAL A 43 16.33 -23.02 -7.14
N ALA A 44 15.27 -23.06 -7.96
CA ALA A 44 13.98 -22.47 -7.62
C ALA A 44 13.30 -23.13 -6.40
N LEU A 45 13.50 -24.45 -6.21
CA LEU A 45 12.98 -25.18 -5.03
C LEU A 45 13.78 -24.89 -3.75
N VAL A 46 15.10 -24.71 -3.86
CA VAL A 46 15.98 -24.39 -2.72
C VAL A 46 15.80 -22.93 -2.25
N HIS A 47 15.41 -22.02 -3.16
CA HIS A 47 15.22 -20.59 -2.83
C HIS A 47 13.81 -20.23 -2.36
N LYS A 48 12.92 -21.21 -2.12
CA LYS A 48 11.64 -20.90 -1.48
C LYS A 48 11.88 -20.43 -0.05
N PRO A 49 11.42 -19.22 0.31
CA PRO A 49 11.61 -18.72 1.66
C PRO A 49 10.95 -19.66 2.68
N SER A 50 11.65 -19.94 3.77
CA SER A 50 11.12 -20.80 4.85
C SER A 50 9.95 -20.12 5.54
N GLN A 51 9.10 -20.90 6.22
CA GLN A 51 8.00 -20.33 7.02
C GLN A 51 8.52 -19.40 8.12
N ALA A 52 9.64 -19.75 8.76
CA ALA A 52 10.27 -18.91 9.78
C ALA A 52 10.77 -17.58 9.20
N GLN A 53 11.35 -17.61 8.01
CA GLN A 53 11.77 -16.39 7.30
C GLN A 53 10.56 -15.49 6.99
N ARG A 54 9.49 -16.06 6.41
CA ARG A 54 8.25 -15.30 6.10
C ARG A 54 7.63 -14.70 7.35
N ALA A 55 7.62 -15.43 8.46
CA ALA A 55 7.10 -14.92 9.73
C ALA A 55 7.95 -13.77 10.27
N GLY A 56 9.28 -13.85 10.14
CA GLY A 56 10.21 -12.78 10.51
C GLY A 56 10.03 -11.53 9.65
N ASP A 57 9.99 -11.72 8.34
CA ASP A 57 9.81 -10.63 7.37
C ASP A 57 8.44 -9.93 7.53
N LEU A 58 7.37 -10.69 7.79
CA LEU A 58 6.06 -10.12 8.09
C LEU A 58 6.06 -9.31 9.39
N LYS A 59 6.75 -9.79 10.42
CA LYS A 59 6.88 -9.02 11.66
C LYS A 59 7.65 -7.71 11.43
N GLY A 60 8.72 -7.73 10.63
CA GLY A 60 9.44 -6.53 10.19
C GLY A 60 8.50 -5.55 9.50
N PHE A 61 7.81 -6.01 8.46
CA PHE A 61 6.80 -5.24 7.72
C PHE A 61 5.78 -4.55 8.65
N LEU A 62 5.17 -5.31 9.57
CA LEU A 62 4.18 -4.74 10.49
C LEU A 62 4.79 -3.72 11.44
N THR A 63 6.05 -3.90 11.85
CA THR A 63 6.76 -2.94 12.71
C THR A 63 7.03 -1.64 11.96
N ASP A 64 7.54 -1.73 10.73
CA ASP A 64 7.86 -0.58 9.90
C ASP A 64 6.59 0.25 9.62
N VAL A 65 5.53 -0.40 9.10
CA VAL A 65 4.26 0.27 8.81
C VAL A 65 3.65 0.90 10.07
N ASN A 66 3.68 0.23 11.24
CA ASN A 66 3.21 0.82 12.49
C ASN A 66 4.01 2.07 12.88
N THR A 67 5.32 2.06 12.67
CA THR A 67 6.18 3.21 12.95
C THR A 67 5.84 4.39 12.05
N ASP A 68 5.65 4.12 10.75
CA ASP A 68 5.41 5.16 9.75
C ASP A 68 4.05 5.83 9.91
N ILE A 69 3.03 5.12 10.41
CA ILE A 69 1.69 5.69 10.63
C ILE A 69 1.46 6.23 12.02
N GLU A 70 2.39 6.03 12.99
CA GLU A 70 2.13 6.30 14.41
C GLU A 70 1.76 7.76 14.69
N SER A 71 2.38 8.73 14.01
CA SER A 71 2.05 10.15 14.24
C SER A 71 0.63 10.50 13.76
N CYS A 72 0.17 9.93 12.63
CA CYS A 72 -1.20 10.08 12.17
C CYS A 72 -2.18 9.33 13.09
N ALA A 73 -1.91 8.08 13.39
CA ALA A 73 -2.76 7.24 14.23
C ALA A 73 -2.87 7.81 15.67
N GLY A 74 -1.77 8.32 16.21
CA GLY A 74 -1.74 9.03 17.50
C GLY A 74 -2.63 10.26 17.50
N GLY A 75 -2.53 11.08 16.46
CA GLY A 75 -3.37 12.27 16.28
C GLY A 75 -4.87 11.94 16.24
N VAL A 76 -5.28 10.87 15.54
CA VAL A 76 -6.68 10.42 15.52
C VAL A 76 -7.15 9.99 16.92
N ARG A 77 -6.36 9.14 17.61
CA ARG A 77 -6.69 8.70 18.99
C ARG A 77 -6.87 9.88 19.93
N GLU A 78 -5.93 10.81 19.90
CA GLU A 78 -5.93 11.98 20.77
C GLU A 78 -7.13 12.89 20.46
N SER A 79 -7.40 13.18 19.19
CA SER A 79 -8.52 14.03 18.77
C SER A 79 -9.87 13.45 19.17
N LEU A 80 -10.10 12.15 18.91
CA LEU A 80 -11.37 11.50 19.27
C LEU A 80 -11.54 11.37 20.79
N SER A 81 -10.47 11.05 21.53
CA SER A 81 -10.52 10.97 22.99
C SER A 81 -10.81 12.33 23.63
N ALA A 82 -10.17 13.40 23.11
CA ALA A 82 -10.42 14.75 23.59
C ALA A 82 -11.85 15.22 23.29
N LEU A 83 -12.39 14.89 22.11
CA LEU A 83 -13.79 15.17 21.78
C LEU A 83 -14.75 14.46 22.74
N GLN A 84 -14.48 13.18 23.05
CA GLN A 84 -15.29 12.43 24.01
C GLN A 84 -15.29 13.09 25.40
N LEU A 85 -14.14 13.58 25.87
CA LEU A 85 -14.04 14.30 27.15
C LEU A 85 -14.83 15.61 27.14
N ILE A 86 -14.79 16.37 26.05
CA ILE A 86 -15.55 17.59 25.87
C ILE A 86 -17.05 17.29 25.91
N ASN A 87 -17.50 16.26 25.22
CA ASN A 87 -18.88 15.82 25.16
C ASN A 87 -19.36 15.29 26.56
N ALA A 88 -18.46 14.76 27.37
CA ALA A 88 -18.70 14.33 28.72
C ALA A 88 -18.72 15.48 29.75
N GLY A 89 -18.50 16.73 29.33
CA GLY A 89 -18.60 17.91 30.19
C GLY A 89 -17.30 18.69 30.44
N ALA A 90 -16.15 18.21 29.92
CA ALA A 90 -14.87 18.93 29.98
C ALA A 90 -14.79 20.08 28.92
N ASN A 91 -15.85 20.87 28.81
CA ASN A 91 -16.11 21.82 27.74
C ASN A 91 -15.59 23.25 27.99
N SER A 92 -14.56 23.43 28.82
CA SER A 92 -13.97 24.76 29.00
C SER A 92 -13.45 25.31 27.65
N ALA A 93 -13.49 26.63 27.47
CA ALA A 93 -13.01 27.27 26.24
C ALA A 93 -11.56 26.89 25.92
N LYS A 94 -10.72 26.71 26.95
CA LYS A 94 -9.34 26.27 26.80
C LYS A 94 -9.27 24.85 26.24
N ASN A 95 -10.00 23.89 26.81
CA ASN A 95 -10.01 22.50 26.37
C ASN A 95 -10.50 22.38 24.92
N VAL A 96 -11.54 23.12 24.56
CA VAL A 96 -12.06 23.18 23.18
C VAL A 96 -10.98 23.70 22.21
N GLN A 97 -10.33 24.82 22.55
CA GLN A 97 -9.27 25.38 21.69
C GLN A 97 -8.07 24.44 21.54
N ASP A 98 -7.65 23.82 22.64
CA ASP A 98 -6.52 22.89 22.61
C ASP A 98 -6.86 21.65 21.76
N THR A 99 -8.08 21.10 21.88
CA THR A 99 -8.53 19.98 21.05
C THR A 99 -8.61 20.35 19.56
N VAL A 100 -9.10 21.53 19.21
CA VAL A 100 -9.11 22.02 17.83
C VAL A 100 -7.69 22.10 17.25
N LYS A 101 -6.71 22.58 18.05
CA LYS A 101 -5.30 22.62 17.61
C LYS A 101 -4.73 21.22 17.40
N ILE A 102 -4.97 20.30 18.36
CA ILE A 102 -4.53 18.91 18.29
C ILE A 102 -5.09 18.24 17.02
N ALA A 103 -6.39 18.39 16.79
CA ALA A 103 -7.05 17.81 15.63
C ALA A 103 -6.50 18.36 14.31
N ARG A 104 -6.30 19.66 14.18
CA ARG A 104 -5.71 20.28 12.98
C ARG A 104 -4.27 19.85 12.76
N TYR A 105 -3.47 19.80 13.81
CA TYR A 105 -2.09 19.34 13.72
C TYR A 105 -2.04 17.85 13.34
N GLY A 106 -2.85 17.02 13.96
CA GLY A 106 -2.97 15.61 13.62
C GLY A 106 -3.41 15.39 12.17
N ALA A 107 -4.38 16.18 11.66
CA ALA A 107 -4.79 16.13 10.26
C ALA A 107 -3.63 16.43 9.29
N THR A 108 -2.74 17.33 9.65
CA THR A 108 -1.53 17.64 8.87
C THR A 108 -0.60 16.42 8.82
N ASN A 109 -0.43 15.73 9.93
CA ASN A 109 0.44 14.55 10.03
C ASN A 109 -0.14 13.30 9.32
N CYS A 110 -1.40 13.31 8.91
CA CYS A 110 -2.01 12.26 8.11
C CYS A 110 -1.86 12.47 6.58
N SER A 111 -1.08 13.44 6.15
CA SER A 111 -0.82 13.70 4.74
C SER A 111 0.63 13.37 4.39
N PRO A 112 0.92 12.53 3.38
CA PRO A 112 2.28 12.26 2.92
C PRO A 112 3.07 13.53 2.57
N ALA A 113 2.40 14.55 2.03
CA ALA A 113 3.03 15.82 1.69
C ALA A 113 3.59 16.59 2.92
N ASN A 114 3.16 16.26 4.12
CA ASN A 114 3.54 16.95 5.36
C ASN A 114 4.17 16.01 6.40
N ASN A 115 4.27 14.72 6.09
CA ASN A 115 4.78 13.70 7.00
C ASN A 115 5.73 12.76 6.22
N GLU A 116 7.02 12.91 6.46
CA GLU A 116 8.09 12.15 5.79
C GLU A 116 7.89 10.64 5.95
N GLN A 117 7.48 10.16 7.12
CA GLN A 117 7.24 8.74 7.38
C GLN A 117 6.10 8.18 6.50
N LEU A 118 5.01 8.95 6.31
CA LEU A 118 3.96 8.54 5.36
C LEU A 118 4.39 8.66 3.90
N ASP A 119 5.30 9.58 3.58
CA ASP A 119 5.89 9.67 2.23
C ASP A 119 6.77 8.46 1.96
N ASP A 120 7.60 8.04 2.92
CA ASP A 120 8.40 6.82 2.84
C ASP A 120 7.53 5.57 2.60
N LEU A 121 6.37 5.51 3.26
CA LEU A 121 5.41 4.42 3.04
C LEU A 121 4.88 4.37 1.60
N THR A 122 4.81 5.50 0.88
CA THR A 122 4.40 5.52 -0.54
C THR A 122 5.38 4.79 -1.46
N GLN A 123 6.63 4.64 -1.02
CA GLN A 123 7.72 3.99 -1.76
C GLN A 123 8.10 2.63 -1.15
N TYR A 124 7.32 2.17 -0.17
CA TYR A 124 7.62 0.92 0.55
C TYR A 124 7.60 -0.29 -0.38
N GLN A 125 8.67 -1.08 -0.33
CA GLN A 125 8.80 -2.30 -1.12
C GLN A 125 8.62 -3.52 -0.23
N VAL A 126 7.56 -4.28 -0.47
CA VAL A 126 7.31 -5.53 0.24
C VAL A 126 8.37 -6.57 -0.13
N ASN A 127 8.92 -7.25 0.87
CA ASN A 127 9.93 -8.29 0.67
C ASN A 127 9.37 -9.43 -0.21
N GLU A 128 10.17 -9.91 -1.17
CA GLU A 128 9.80 -11.00 -2.09
C GLU A 128 9.37 -12.29 -1.36
N SER A 129 9.91 -12.55 -0.17
CA SER A 129 9.50 -13.69 0.67
C SER A 129 8.02 -13.68 1.04
N LEU A 130 7.41 -12.49 1.02
CA LEU A 130 6.01 -12.21 1.33
C LEU A 130 5.14 -12.10 0.07
N ALA A 131 5.69 -12.38 -1.11
CA ALA A 131 4.92 -12.40 -2.35
C ALA A 131 3.69 -13.31 -2.23
N GLY A 132 2.54 -12.83 -2.70
CA GLY A 132 1.27 -13.55 -2.63
C GLY A 132 0.42 -13.29 -1.39
N PHE A 133 0.89 -12.48 -0.43
CA PHE A 133 0.07 -12.02 0.71
C PHE A 133 -0.63 -10.68 0.47
N HIS A 134 -0.47 -10.08 -0.70
CA HIS A 134 -1.08 -8.80 -1.09
C HIS A 134 -0.76 -7.65 -0.10
N LEU A 135 0.47 -7.62 0.43
CA LEU A 135 0.89 -6.61 1.40
C LEU A 135 1.13 -5.24 0.76
N ASP A 136 1.41 -5.18 -0.52
CA ASP A 136 1.36 -3.97 -1.35
C ASP A 136 -0.04 -3.33 -1.34
N THR A 137 -1.09 -4.15 -1.46
CA THR A 137 -2.48 -3.69 -1.29
C THR A 137 -2.71 -3.18 0.12
N ALA A 138 -2.21 -3.89 1.16
CA ALA A 138 -2.33 -3.44 2.55
C ALA A 138 -1.64 -2.09 2.79
N VAL A 139 -0.47 -1.83 2.20
CA VAL A 139 0.21 -0.52 2.25
C VAL A 139 -0.65 0.58 1.62
N ASN A 140 -1.21 0.33 0.42
CA ASN A 140 -2.10 1.28 -0.24
C ASN A 140 -3.36 1.57 0.58
N ASP A 141 -3.96 0.54 1.20
CA ASP A 141 -5.12 0.69 2.06
C ASP A 141 -4.75 1.49 3.34
N VAL A 142 -3.56 1.28 3.92
CA VAL A 142 -3.05 2.09 5.05
C VAL A 142 -2.87 3.55 4.65
N LEU A 143 -2.29 3.82 3.48
CA LEU A 143 -2.17 5.19 2.96
C LEU A 143 -3.54 5.82 2.74
N THR A 144 -4.52 5.07 2.22
CA THR A 144 -5.90 5.52 2.03
C THR A 144 -6.60 5.75 3.39
N TRP A 145 -6.33 4.89 4.38
CA TRP A 145 -6.81 5.09 5.75
C TRP A 145 -6.26 6.39 6.35
N ALA A 146 -4.95 6.67 6.20
CA ALA A 146 -4.33 7.89 6.70
C ALA A 146 -4.83 9.12 5.91
N PHE A 147 -4.75 9.07 4.60
CA PHE A 147 -5.17 10.12 3.67
C PHE A 147 -6.04 9.52 2.56
N PRO A 148 -7.32 9.90 2.46
CA PRO A 148 -7.97 11.04 3.11
C PRO A 148 -8.74 10.75 4.42
N TYR A 149 -8.96 9.49 4.85
CA TYR A 149 -9.96 9.20 5.89
C TYR A 149 -9.58 9.76 7.28
N ALA A 150 -8.42 9.38 7.82
CA ALA A 150 -7.99 9.86 9.14
C ALA A 150 -7.83 11.39 9.17
N GLN A 151 -7.33 11.98 8.07
CA GLN A 151 -7.23 13.43 7.92
C GLN A 151 -8.61 14.11 7.99
N ARG A 152 -9.64 13.56 7.30
CA ARG A 152 -10.98 14.12 7.32
C ARG A 152 -11.60 14.05 8.71
N VAL A 153 -11.52 12.89 9.38
CA VAL A 153 -12.03 12.72 10.73
C VAL A 153 -11.45 13.77 11.68
N GLN A 154 -10.16 14.04 11.62
CA GLN A 154 -9.53 15.05 12.47
C GLN A 154 -9.96 16.47 12.12
N ASN A 155 -10.11 16.78 10.83
CA ASN A 155 -10.65 18.06 10.39
C ASN A 155 -12.10 18.24 10.86
N ASP A 156 -12.91 17.20 10.80
CA ASP A 156 -14.32 17.24 11.25
C ASP A 156 -14.43 17.44 12.77
N VAL A 157 -13.55 16.82 13.57
CA VAL A 157 -13.45 17.12 15.01
C VAL A 157 -13.15 18.60 15.23
N ALA A 158 -12.19 19.15 14.49
CA ALA A 158 -11.85 20.56 14.62
C ALA A 158 -12.98 21.49 14.17
N ASN A 159 -13.73 21.12 13.13
CA ASN A 159 -14.88 21.89 12.62
C ASN A 159 -16.06 21.84 13.59
N GLU A 160 -16.45 20.65 14.08
CA GLU A 160 -17.53 20.49 15.04
C GLU A 160 -17.30 21.34 16.30
N LEU A 161 -16.07 21.28 16.86
CA LEU A 161 -15.72 22.04 18.04
C LEU A 161 -15.55 23.53 17.78
N GLY A 162 -15.14 23.93 16.57
CA GLY A 162 -15.00 25.32 16.14
C GLY A 162 -16.29 25.97 15.66
N ALA A 163 -17.40 25.23 15.55
CA ALA A 163 -18.65 25.73 15.00
C ALA A 163 -19.26 26.86 15.85
N HIS A 164 -19.59 27.98 15.21
CA HIS A 164 -20.10 29.19 15.88
C HIS A 164 -21.61 29.14 16.17
N ASN A 165 -22.34 28.20 15.58
CA ASN A 165 -23.79 28.06 15.79
C ASN A 165 -24.23 26.59 15.79
N ALA A 166 -25.43 26.31 16.33
CA ALA A 166 -25.95 24.98 16.52
C ALA A 166 -26.20 24.23 15.19
N ALA A 167 -26.64 24.91 14.14
CA ALA A 167 -26.91 24.28 12.84
C ALA A 167 -25.60 23.78 12.19
N THR A 168 -24.56 24.62 12.16
CA THR A 168 -23.24 24.24 11.65
C THR A 168 -22.66 23.06 12.46
N ARG A 169 -22.74 23.13 13.79
CA ARG A 169 -22.27 22.03 14.66
C ARG A 169 -22.98 20.71 14.37
N GLN A 170 -24.29 20.72 14.17
CA GLN A 170 -25.04 19.52 13.82
C GLN A 170 -24.63 18.96 12.46
N GLN A 171 -24.35 19.83 11.49
CA GLN A 171 -23.86 19.43 10.17
C GLN A 171 -22.46 18.81 10.25
N ASP A 172 -21.55 19.43 11.00
CA ASP A 172 -20.16 18.95 11.20
C ASP A 172 -20.14 17.62 11.98
N ALA A 173 -20.97 17.48 13.01
CA ALA A 173 -21.14 16.21 13.73
C ALA A 173 -21.66 15.07 12.82
N ALA A 174 -22.57 15.37 11.89
CA ALA A 174 -23.04 14.40 10.92
C ALA A 174 -21.95 14.04 9.89
N ALA A 175 -21.05 14.97 9.53
CA ALA A 175 -19.89 14.70 8.69
C ALA A 175 -18.90 13.80 9.44
N LEU A 176 -18.55 14.14 10.68
CA LEU A 176 -17.68 13.34 11.53
C LEU A 176 -18.18 11.90 11.69
N GLN A 177 -19.47 11.70 11.90
CA GLN A 177 -20.05 10.36 12.02
C GLN A 177 -19.87 9.53 10.72
N ARG A 178 -20.09 10.13 9.55
CA ARG A 178 -19.90 9.46 8.27
C ARG A 178 -18.44 9.12 8.04
N ASP A 179 -17.53 10.07 8.25
CA ASP A 179 -16.12 9.89 7.97
C ASP A 179 -15.46 8.92 8.97
N THR A 180 -15.92 8.89 10.23
CA THR A 180 -15.54 7.86 11.21
C THR A 180 -16.02 6.47 10.79
N HIS A 181 -17.24 6.35 10.23
CA HIS A 181 -17.72 5.07 9.71
C HIS A 181 -16.85 4.58 8.54
N ASP A 182 -16.47 5.47 7.62
CA ASP A 182 -15.62 5.14 6.49
C ASP A 182 -14.20 4.76 6.93
N LEU A 183 -13.64 5.49 7.88
CA LEU A 183 -12.36 5.18 8.52
C LEU A 183 -12.35 3.76 9.12
N ASN A 184 -13.41 3.41 9.86
CA ASN A 184 -13.56 2.08 10.46
C ASN A 184 -13.71 0.97 9.42
N ARG A 185 -14.41 1.23 8.33
CA ARG A 185 -14.55 0.28 7.22
C ARG A 185 -13.19 -0.02 6.59
N GLU A 186 -12.38 1.00 6.35
CA GLU A 186 -11.04 0.87 5.79
C GLU A 186 -10.11 0.11 6.72
N ARG A 187 -10.09 0.47 8.01
CA ARG A 187 -9.36 -0.28 9.03
C ARG A 187 -9.72 -1.78 9.02
N ALA A 188 -11.01 -2.10 8.96
CA ALA A 188 -11.45 -3.49 8.93
C ALA A 188 -11.02 -4.24 7.66
N ALA A 189 -10.82 -3.55 6.53
CA ALA A 189 -10.26 -4.14 5.32
C ALA A 189 -8.77 -4.48 5.50
N ILE A 190 -7.99 -3.54 6.02
CA ILE A 190 -6.57 -3.72 6.35
C ILE A 190 -6.40 -4.89 7.33
N ASP A 191 -7.15 -4.89 8.44
CA ASP A 191 -7.09 -5.94 9.46
C ASP A 191 -7.35 -7.34 8.88
N ARG A 192 -8.30 -7.48 7.94
CA ARG A 192 -8.59 -8.76 7.28
C ARG A 192 -7.42 -9.25 6.42
N LEU A 193 -6.77 -8.36 5.66
CA LEU A 193 -5.61 -8.70 4.84
C LEU A 193 -4.44 -9.15 5.72
N LEU A 194 -4.11 -8.36 6.73
CA LEU A 194 -3.01 -8.65 7.64
C LEU A 194 -3.24 -9.90 8.49
N THR A 195 -4.46 -10.13 8.95
CA THR A 195 -4.81 -11.36 9.69
C THR A 195 -4.61 -12.61 8.84
N LYS A 196 -4.96 -12.56 7.54
CA LYS A 196 -4.68 -13.67 6.61
C LYS A 196 -3.18 -13.94 6.48
N ALA A 197 -2.37 -12.89 6.31
CA ALA A 197 -0.92 -13.01 6.20
C ALA A 197 -0.30 -13.56 7.50
N ILE A 198 -0.70 -13.06 8.67
CA ILE A 198 -0.26 -13.53 9.99
C ILE A 198 -0.58 -15.01 10.16
N THR A 199 -1.82 -15.42 9.86
CA THR A 199 -2.25 -16.80 9.97
C THR A 199 -1.48 -17.72 9.03
N ALA A 200 -1.28 -17.31 7.78
CA ALA A 200 -0.61 -18.12 6.77
C ALA A 200 0.90 -18.28 7.02
N THR A 201 1.55 -17.27 7.60
CA THR A 201 2.97 -17.32 7.95
C THR A 201 3.24 -17.91 9.33
N GLY A 202 2.23 -17.95 10.20
CA GLY A 202 2.39 -18.33 11.61
C GLY A 202 3.16 -17.27 12.42
N ALA A 203 3.21 -16.03 11.94
CA ALA A 203 3.88 -14.93 12.64
C ALA A 203 3.22 -14.65 13.99
N LYS A 204 4.04 -14.50 15.04
CA LYS A 204 3.57 -14.01 16.36
C LYS A 204 3.61 -12.50 16.36
N ALA A 205 2.62 -11.87 15.73
CA ALA A 205 2.47 -10.43 15.62
C ALA A 205 1.00 -10.04 15.74
N SER A 206 0.73 -8.82 16.20
CA SER A 206 -0.59 -8.19 16.12
C SER A 206 -0.73 -7.44 14.79
N VAL A 207 -1.96 -7.22 14.35
CA VAL A 207 -2.28 -6.29 13.26
C VAL A 207 -1.88 -4.86 13.64
N LEU A 208 -1.98 -3.94 12.68
CA LEU A 208 -1.65 -2.52 12.90
C LEU A 208 -2.56 -1.90 13.97
N ASN A 209 -2.00 -0.96 14.75
CA ASN A 209 -2.73 -0.26 15.81
C ASN A 209 -3.46 0.98 15.26
N LEU A 210 -4.36 0.76 14.32
CA LEU A 210 -5.16 1.82 13.71
C LEU A 210 -6.36 2.17 14.58
N PRO A 211 -6.55 3.43 14.99
CA PRO A 211 -7.75 3.89 15.67
C PRO A 211 -8.95 3.98 14.72
N GLY A 212 -10.15 3.90 15.28
CA GLY A 212 -11.39 4.07 14.56
C GLY A 212 -12.58 4.12 15.49
#